data_9cf1232fb16024ff61df9c0847b9a198
#
_entry.id   9cf1232fb16024ff61df9c0847b9a198
#
_cell.length_a   1.000
_cell.length_b   1.000
_cell.length_c   1.000
_cell.angle_alpha   90.00
_cell.angle_beta   90.00
_cell.angle_gamma   90.00
#
_symmetry.space_group_name_H-M   'P 1'
#
loop_
_entity.id
_entity.type
_entity.pdbx_description
1 polymer ?
#
loop_
_entity_poly.entity_id
_entity_poly.type
_entity_poly.pdbx_seq_one_letter_code
_entity_poly.pdbx_strand_id
1 'polypeptide(L)'
;MFDKLEDLRIRLDEILNELQEPDVANDQNRFRKLMKEQNDLTPIVEAYNEYKECKQAIEDSLEMLEEESDEEMREMLKEELNDAKKNIEELEHKLKILLLPKDPNDEKNVIVEIRAGAGGDEAALFAAEIYRMYVKYADMHRWKTEMMSLNENGIGGFKEVTFMITGQGAYSRLKYESGVHRVQRVPETESGAVSYTHLRAHET
;
A
#
# COMPACT_ATOMS: atom_id res chain seq x y z
N MET A 1 4.57 23.98 -3.74
CA MET A 1 3.69 22.81 -3.60
C MET A 1 2.32 23.12 -4.19
N PHE A 2 1.66 24.18 -3.77
CA PHE A 2 0.29 24.51 -4.19
C PHE A 2 0.15 24.85 -5.68
N ASP A 3 1.13 25.50 -6.31
CA ASP A 3 1.11 25.76 -7.76
C ASP A 3 1.03 24.44 -8.56
N LYS A 4 1.79 23.41 -8.13
CA LYS A 4 1.72 22.09 -8.75
C LYS A 4 0.36 21.39 -8.56
N LEU A 5 -0.31 21.60 -7.43
CA LEU A 5 -1.64 21.05 -7.18
C LEU A 5 -2.70 21.69 -8.07
N GLU A 6 -2.56 22.99 -8.33
CA GLU A 6 -3.45 23.67 -9.26
C GLU A 6 -3.24 23.19 -10.70
N ASP A 7 -1.98 22.98 -11.11
CA ASP A 7 -1.67 22.38 -12.43
C ASP A 7 -2.29 20.97 -12.56
N LEU A 8 -2.23 20.16 -11.49
CA LEU A 8 -2.83 18.82 -11.48
C LEU A 8 -4.37 18.87 -11.56
N ARG A 9 -5.00 19.87 -10.93
CA ARG A 9 -6.45 20.10 -11.04
C ARG A 9 -6.84 20.43 -12.48
N ILE A 10 -6.12 21.37 -13.11
CA ILE A 10 -6.36 21.74 -14.50
C ILE A 10 -6.16 20.53 -15.41
N ARG A 11 -5.12 19.75 -15.17
CA ARG A 11 -4.86 18.53 -15.94
C ARG A 11 -5.98 17.49 -15.80
N LEU A 12 -6.55 17.32 -14.61
CA LEU A 12 -7.69 16.44 -14.40
C LEU A 12 -8.92 16.91 -15.20
N ASP A 13 -9.20 18.21 -15.20
CA ASP A 13 -10.30 18.79 -15.98
C ASP A 13 -10.09 18.58 -17.49
N GLU A 14 -8.86 18.71 -17.98
CA GLU A 14 -8.52 18.40 -19.39
C GLU A 14 -8.78 16.93 -19.71
N ILE A 15 -8.34 15.99 -18.84
CA ILE A 15 -8.55 14.55 -19.03
C ILE A 15 -10.04 14.21 -19.06
N LEU A 16 -10.82 14.81 -18.17
CA LEU A 16 -12.28 14.60 -18.14
C LEU A 16 -12.95 15.09 -19.44
N ASN A 17 -12.48 16.19 -20.01
CA ASN A 17 -12.96 16.70 -21.29
C ASN A 17 -12.50 15.79 -22.45
N GLU A 18 -11.22 15.37 -22.48
CA GLU A 18 -10.70 14.45 -23.49
C GLU A 18 -11.45 13.10 -23.50
N LEU A 19 -11.81 12.57 -22.33
CA LEU A 19 -12.56 11.30 -22.21
C LEU A 19 -13.98 11.39 -22.78
N GLN A 20 -14.55 12.59 -22.94
CA GLN A 20 -15.86 12.81 -23.57
C GLN A 20 -15.76 12.88 -25.10
N GLU A 21 -14.56 12.96 -25.67
CA GLU A 21 -14.39 13.02 -27.11
C GLU A 21 -14.66 11.66 -27.77
N PRO A 22 -15.46 11.60 -28.85
CA PRO A 22 -15.77 10.33 -29.54
C PRO A 22 -14.52 9.62 -30.09
N ASP A 23 -13.47 10.36 -30.47
CA ASP A 23 -12.24 9.81 -30.99
C ASP A 23 -11.45 9.03 -29.94
N VAL A 24 -11.51 9.45 -28.68
CA VAL A 24 -10.84 8.77 -27.56
C VAL A 24 -11.53 7.44 -27.25
N ALA A 25 -12.86 7.38 -27.38
CA ALA A 25 -13.61 6.12 -27.19
C ALA A 25 -13.23 5.03 -28.22
N ASN A 26 -12.77 5.43 -29.41
CA ASN A 26 -12.34 4.53 -30.47
C ASN A 26 -10.88 4.07 -30.34
N ASP A 27 -10.04 4.82 -29.59
CA ASP A 27 -8.64 4.45 -29.31
C ASP A 27 -8.51 3.85 -27.91
N GLN A 28 -8.59 2.52 -27.82
CA GLN A 28 -8.52 1.78 -26.57
C GLN A 28 -7.23 2.02 -25.77
N ASN A 29 -6.11 2.31 -26.45
CA ASN A 29 -4.83 2.57 -25.78
C ASN A 29 -4.81 3.98 -25.16
N ARG A 30 -5.31 4.98 -25.91
CA ARG A 30 -5.43 6.36 -25.41
C ARG A 30 -6.43 6.42 -24.26
N PHE A 31 -7.60 5.79 -24.42
CA PHE A 31 -8.62 5.70 -23.36
C PHE A 31 -8.06 5.09 -22.07
N ARG A 32 -7.35 3.96 -22.16
CA ARG A 32 -6.75 3.30 -20.98
C ARG A 32 -5.72 4.17 -20.28
N LYS A 33 -4.90 4.92 -21.04
CA LYS A 33 -3.92 5.85 -20.46
C LYS A 33 -4.59 7.00 -19.72
N LEU A 34 -5.61 7.62 -20.33
CA LEU A 34 -6.35 8.73 -19.71
C LEU A 34 -7.10 8.27 -18.46
N MET A 35 -7.76 7.11 -18.50
CA MET A 35 -8.43 6.53 -17.34
C MET A 35 -7.46 6.24 -16.19
N LYS A 36 -6.26 5.77 -16.49
CA LYS A 36 -5.23 5.55 -15.48
C LYS A 36 -4.78 6.86 -14.87
N GLU A 37 -4.48 7.86 -15.69
CA GLU A 37 -4.07 9.20 -15.25
C GLU A 37 -5.19 9.86 -14.41
N GLN A 38 -6.45 9.75 -14.82
CA GLN A 38 -7.60 10.19 -14.04
C GLN A 38 -7.64 9.54 -12.65
N ASN A 39 -7.54 8.21 -12.59
CA ASN A 39 -7.55 7.48 -11.31
C ASN A 39 -6.40 7.88 -10.38
N ASP A 40 -5.25 8.22 -10.94
CA ASP A 40 -4.10 8.68 -10.17
C ASP A 40 -4.27 10.11 -9.66
N LEU A 41 -4.89 11.01 -10.43
CA LEU A 41 -5.05 12.42 -10.11
C LEU A 41 -6.28 12.70 -9.22
N THR A 42 -7.36 11.95 -9.39
CA THR A 42 -8.63 12.18 -8.66
C THR A 42 -8.42 12.31 -7.15
N PRO A 43 -7.76 11.36 -6.44
CA PRO A 43 -7.61 11.46 -4.99
C PRO A 43 -6.74 12.65 -4.54
N ILE A 44 -5.82 13.11 -5.41
CA ILE A 44 -4.98 14.28 -5.13
C ILE A 44 -5.82 15.56 -5.23
N VAL A 45 -6.62 15.66 -6.30
CA VAL A 45 -7.46 16.85 -6.55
C VAL A 45 -8.60 16.93 -5.54
N GLU A 46 -9.21 15.81 -5.16
CA GLU A 46 -10.22 15.77 -4.10
C GLU A 46 -9.65 16.28 -2.77
N ALA A 47 -8.51 15.75 -2.33
CA ALA A 47 -7.86 16.21 -1.11
C ALA A 47 -7.43 17.69 -1.18
N TYR A 48 -7.07 18.17 -2.37
CA TYR A 48 -6.74 19.57 -2.57
C TYR A 48 -7.96 20.49 -2.51
N ASN A 49 -9.10 20.07 -3.06
CA ASN A 49 -10.35 20.82 -2.96
C ASN A 49 -10.83 20.87 -1.50
N GLU A 50 -10.80 19.74 -0.78
CA GLU A 50 -11.09 19.71 0.67
C GLU A 50 -10.18 20.69 1.45
N TYR A 51 -8.89 20.73 1.11
CA TYR A 51 -7.96 21.68 1.71
C TYR A 51 -8.33 23.14 1.44
N LYS A 52 -8.72 23.48 0.20
CA LYS A 52 -9.15 24.84 -0.18
C LYS A 52 -10.43 25.25 0.57
N GLU A 53 -11.40 24.34 0.67
CA GLU A 53 -12.64 24.56 1.41
C GLU A 53 -12.38 24.79 2.91
N CYS A 54 -11.54 23.96 3.53
CA CYS A 54 -11.14 24.17 4.93
C CYS A 54 -10.40 25.51 5.13
N LYS A 55 -9.54 25.88 4.18
CA LYS A 55 -8.83 27.16 4.25
C LYS A 55 -9.79 28.34 4.15
N GLN A 56 -10.75 28.29 3.22
CA GLN A 56 -11.76 29.31 3.09
C GLN A 56 -12.64 29.39 4.34
N ALA A 57 -13.05 28.25 4.89
CA ALA A 57 -13.84 28.23 6.12
C ALA A 57 -13.09 28.86 7.31
N ILE A 58 -11.76 28.72 7.38
CA ILE A 58 -10.96 29.40 8.41
C ILE A 58 -10.96 30.92 8.18
N GLU A 59 -10.79 31.38 6.95
CA GLU A 59 -10.82 32.80 6.61
C GLU A 59 -12.18 33.42 6.94
N ASP A 60 -13.27 32.76 6.54
CA ASP A 60 -14.66 33.18 6.80
C ASP A 60 -14.96 33.19 8.32
N SER A 61 -14.53 32.17 9.06
CA SER A 61 -14.73 32.09 10.51
C SER A 61 -13.94 33.17 11.26
N LEU A 62 -12.78 33.57 10.76
CA LEU A 62 -11.99 34.66 11.35
C LEU A 62 -12.65 36.02 11.13
N GLU A 63 -13.18 36.27 9.91
CA GLU A 63 -13.93 37.50 9.59
C GLU A 63 -15.20 37.59 10.45
N MET A 64 -15.96 36.49 10.57
CA MET A 64 -17.15 36.44 11.42
C MET A 64 -16.82 36.67 12.92
N LEU A 65 -15.69 36.18 13.41
CA LEU A 65 -15.24 36.36 14.77
C LEU A 65 -14.91 37.83 15.10
N GLU A 66 -14.51 38.64 14.11
CA GLU A 66 -14.25 40.07 14.27
C GLU A 66 -15.54 40.89 14.34
N GLU A 67 -16.59 40.47 13.64
CA GLU A 67 -17.87 41.18 13.56
C GLU A 67 -18.88 40.75 14.64
N GLU A 68 -18.76 39.50 15.14
CA GLU A 68 -19.72 38.91 16.09
C GLU A 68 -19.53 39.43 17.50
N SER A 69 -20.62 39.85 18.12
CA SER A 69 -20.68 40.39 19.51
C SER A 69 -21.25 39.41 20.53
N ASP A 70 -21.95 38.36 20.06
CA ASP A 70 -22.54 37.33 20.92
C ASP A 70 -21.48 36.30 21.38
N GLU A 71 -21.38 36.10 22.69
CA GLU A 71 -20.36 35.29 23.32
C GLU A 71 -20.53 33.80 23.04
N GLU A 72 -21.78 33.30 22.95
CA GLU A 72 -22.09 31.89 22.59
C GLU A 72 -21.69 31.63 21.15
N MET A 73 -22.02 32.53 20.24
CA MET A 73 -21.68 32.43 18.82
C MET A 73 -20.16 32.46 18.61
N ARG A 74 -19.47 33.32 19.36
CA ARG A 74 -18.00 33.39 19.33
C ARG A 74 -17.32 32.10 19.82
N GLU A 75 -17.89 31.40 20.80
CA GLU A 75 -17.37 30.13 21.27
C GLU A 75 -17.55 29.03 20.19
N MET A 76 -18.72 28.97 19.58
CA MET A 76 -18.94 28.03 18.44
C MET A 76 -17.97 28.27 17.29
N LEU A 77 -17.79 29.52 16.88
CA LEU A 77 -16.84 29.88 15.80
C LEU A 77 -15.39 29.51 16.15
N LYS A 78 -15.00 29.61 17.42
CA LYS A 78 -13.67 29.18 17.88
C LYS A 78 -13.50 27.67 17.85
N GLU A 79 -14.54 26.89 18.16
CA GLU A 79 -14.52 25.45 18.06
C GLU A 79 -14.40 25.01 16.59
N GLU A 80 -15.22 25.56 15.71
CA GLU A 80 -15.16 25.33 14.26
C GLU A 80 -13.78 25.67 13.68
N LEU A 81 -13.22 26.80 14.07
CA LEU A 81 -11.90 27.25 13.66
C LEU A 81 -10.78 26.29 14.16
N ASN A 82 -10.93 25.74 15.34
CA ASN A 82 -9.98 24.79 15.90
C ASN A 82 -10.02 23.45 15.18
N ASP A 83 -11.23 22.98 14.83
CA ASP A 83 -11.42 21.75 14.09
C ASP A 83 -10.98 21.89 12.62
N ALA A 84 -11.28 23.02 11.98
CA ALA A 84 -10.80 23.34 10.65
C ALA A 84 -9.26 23.39 10.57
N LYS A 85 -8.58 23.95 11.60
CA LYS A 85 -7.12 23.95 11.69
C LYS A 85 -6.52 22.56 11.81
N LYS A 86 -7.14 21.66 12.59
CA LYS A 86 -6.69 20.25 12.69
C LYS A 86 -6.86 19.55 11.35
N ASN A 87 -8.02 19.74 10.71
CA ASN A 87 -8.30 19.14 9.40
C ASN A 87 -7.29 19.61 8.34
N ILE A 88 -6.88 20.87 8.35
CA ILE A 88 -5.84 21.37 7.42
C ILE A 88 -4.51 20.65 7.63
N GLU A 89 -4.06 20.43 8.87
CA GLU A 89 -2.82 19.72 9.14
C GLU A 89 -2.87 18.26 8.63
N GLU A 90 -4.01 17.59 8.84
CA GLU A 90 -4.23 16.23 8.33
C GLU A 90 -4.26 16.19 6.80
N LEU A 91 -4.94 17.13 6.16
CA LEU A 91 -5.00 17.24 4.70
C LEU A 91 -3.64 17.59 4.09
N GLU A 92 -2.85 18.45 4.72
CA GLU A 92 -1.47 18.72 4.27
C GLU A 92 -0.59 17.46 4.34
N HIS A 93 -0.74 16.69 5.40
CA HIS A 93 -0.02 15.42 5.52
C HIS A 93 -0.48 14.41 4.47
N LYS A 94 -1.79 14.28 4.26
CA LYS A 94 -2.40 13.44 3.21
C LYS A 94 -1.90 13.84 1.82
N LEU A 95 -1.90 15.14 1.51
CA LEU A 95 -1.39 15.67 0.23
C LEU A 95 0.10 15.39 0.03
N LYS A 96 0.93 15.55 1.07
CA LYS A 96 2.36 15.21 0.99
C LYS A 96 2.56 13.73 0.64
N ILE A 97 1.78 12.82 1.22
CA ILE A 97 1.84 11.38 0.91
C ILE A 97 1.38 11.11 -0.52
N LEU A 98 0.25 11.71 -0.95
CA LEU A 98 -0.31 11.51 -2.29
C LEU A 98 0.61 12.03 -3.41
N LEU A 99 1.41 13.05 -3.13
CA LEU A 99 2.39 13.61 -4.06
C LEU A 99 3.72 12.85 -4.13
N LEU A 100 3.91 11.83 -3.30
CA LEU A 100 5.10 10.98 -3.42
C LEU A 100 5.08 10.26 -4.77
N PRO A 101 6.24 10.17 -5.44
CA PRO A 101 6.32 9.45 -6.70
C PRO A 101 5.94 7.98 -6.49
N LYS A 102 4.91 7.53 -7.20
CA LYS A 102 4.51 6.13 -7.21
C LYS A 102 5.49 5.32 -8.06
N ASP A 103 5.91 4.16 -7.57
CA ASP A 103 6.67 3.21 -8.37
C ASP A 103 5.75 2.63 -9.47
N PRO A 104 6.12 2.73 -10.77
CA PRO A 104 5.29 2.20 -11.85
C PRO A 104 5.08 0.68 -11.77
N ASN A 105 5.87 -0.01 -10.94
CA ASN A 105 5.74 -1.45 -10.71
C ASN A 105 4.74 -1.79 -9.59
N ASP A 106 4.33 -0.82 -8.77
CA ASP A 106 3.47 -1.06 -7.60
C ASP A 106 2.12 -1.72 -7.94
N GLU A 107 1.64 -1.53 -9.17
CA GLU A 107 0.40 -2.16 -9.66
C GLU A 107 0.61 -3.53 -10.31
N LYS A 108 1.87 -3.97 -10.45
CA LYS A 108 2.18 -5.25 -11.08
C LYS A 108 1.89 -6.42 -10.15
N ASN A 109 1.69 -7.58 -10.77
CA ASN A 109 1.70 -8.85 -10.06
C ASN A 109 3.12 -9.16 -9.58
N VAL A 110 3.23 -9.99 -8.55
CA VAL A 110 4.52 -10.39 -8.00
C VAL A 110 4.71 -11.90 -8.13
N ILE A 111 5.90 -12.30 -8.54
CA ILE A 111 6.33 -13.69 -8.48
C ILE A 111 7.16 -13.85 -7.22
N VAL A 112 6.76 -14.78 -6.37
CA VAL A 112 7.45 -15.15 -5.13
C VAL A 112 8.11 -16.50 -5.32
N GLU A 113 9.40 -16.55 -5.03
CA GLU A 113 10.18 -17.77 -5.05
C GLU A 113 10.73 -18.02 -3.64
N ILE A 114 10.48 -19.21 -3.11
CA ILE A 114 10.96 -19.64 -1.79
C ILE A 114 11.83 -20.86 -1.98
N ARG A 115 13.07 -20.79 -1.51
CA ARG A 115 14.03 -21.90 -1.54
C ARG A 115 14.39 -22.31 -0.12
N ALA A 116 14.36 -23.60 0.15
CA ALA A 116 14.90 -24.14 1.38
C ALA A 116 16.40 -23.86 1.47
N GLY A 117 16.84 -23.33 2.62
CA GLY A 117 18.26 -23.08 2.89
C GLY A 117 18.97 -24.30 3.47
N ALA A 118 20.05 -24.04 4.22
CA ALA A 118 20.74 -25.10 4.98
C ALA A 118 19.83 -25.67 6.08
N GLY A 119 19.73 -26.98 6.19
CA GLY A 119 18.91 -27.63 7.21
C GLY A 119 18.12 -28.87 6.70
N GLY A 120 18.34 -29.27 5.45
CA GLY A 120 17.74 -30.49 4.90
C GLY A 120 16.22 -30.46 4.94
N ASP A 121 15.63 -31.53 5.47
CA ASP A 121 14.17 -31.71 5.52
C ASP A 121 13.45 -30.66 6.39
N GLU A 122 14.07 -30.24 7.49
CA GLU A 122 13.51 -29.20 8.36
C GLU A 122 13.42 -27.84 7.65
N ALA A 123 14.44 -27.51 6.86
CA ALA A 123 14.39 -26.29 6.05
C ALA A 123 13.29 -26.37 4.97
N ALA A 124 13.07 -27.54 4.39
CA ALA A 124 12.01 -27.75 3.41
C ALA A 124 10.60 -27.66 4.05
N LEU A 125 10.41 -28.19 5.26
CA LEU A 125 9.16 -28.01 6.02
C LEU A 125 8.91 -26.54 6.33
N PHE A 126 9.95 -25.83 6.75
CA PHE A 126 9.83 -24.40 7.01
C PHE A 126 9.51 -23.59 5.74
N ALA A 127 10.09 -23.93 4.60
CA ALA A 127 9.74 -23.30 3.32
C ALA A 127 8.25 -23.48 2.97
N ALA A 128 7.69 -24.66 3.25
CA ALA A 128 6.25 -24.90 3.08
C ALA A 128 5.39 -24.08 4.04
N GLU A 129 5.86 -23.81 5.26
CA GLU A 129 5.17 -22.90 6.20
C GLU A 129 5.20 -21.44 5.72
N ILE A 130 6.33 -20.96 5.24
CA ILE A 130 6.46 -19.62 4.65
C ILE A 130 5.53 -19.47 3.44
N TYR A 131 5.47 -20.48 2.57
CA TYR A 131 4.49 -20.49 1.47
C TYR A 131 3.05 -20.34 1.99
N ARG A 132 2.65 -21.15 2.96
CA ARG A 132 1.31 -21.07 3.57
C ARG A 132 1.03 -19.68 4.19
N MET A 133 2.04 -19.06 4.79
CA MET A 133 1.94 -17.71 5.33
C MET A 133 1.61 -16.70 4.25
N TYR A 134 2.34 -16.71 3.13
CA TYR A 134 2.08 -15.78 2.00
C TYR A 134 0.73 -16.04 1.33
N VAL A 135 0.31 -17.30 1.18
CA VAL A 135 -1.02 -17.63 0.64
C VAL A 135 -2.12 -17.05 1.53
N LYS A 136 -2.04 -17.27 2.85
CA LYS A 136 -3.01 -16.70 3.79
C LYS A 136 -3.01 -15.18 3.78
N TYR A 137 -1.86 -14.55 3.68
CA TYR A 137 -1.75 -13.11 3.56
C TYR A 137 -2.41 -12.59 2.27
N ALA A 138 -2.19 -13.27 1.14
CA ALA A 138 -2.83 -12.95 -0.12
C ALA A 138 -4.37 -13.09 -0.03
N ASP A 139 -4.87 -14.15 0.59
CA ASP A 139 -6.30 -14.37 0.79
C ASP A 139 -6.94 -13.26 1.64
N MET A 140 -6.28 -12.79 2.71
CA MET A 140 -6.74 -11.68 3.54
C MET A 140 -6.89 -10.37 2.72
N HIS A 141 -6.04 -10.19 1.72
CA HIS A 141 -6.08 -9.03 0.81
C HIS A 141 -6.94 -9.28 -0.44
N ARG A 142 -7.60 -10.44 -0.55
CA ARG A 142 -8.39 -10.87 -1.71
C ARG A 142 -7.55 -10.92 -3.00
N TRP A 143 -6.26 -11.22 -2.88
CA TRP A 143 -5.38 -11.48 -4.01
C TRP A 143 -5.45 -12.93 -4.43
N LYS A 144 -5.30 -13.18 -5.72
CA LYS A 144 -5.28 -14.54 -6.26
C LYS A 144 -3.86 -15.08 -6.24
N THR A 145 -3.69 -16.31 -5.77
CA THR A 145 -2.42 -17.03 -5.82
C THR A 145 -2.48 -18.14 -6.88
N GLU A 146 -1.40 -18.28 -7.63
CA GLU A 146 -1.25 -19.31 -8.67
C GLU A 146 0.11 -19.97 -8.55
N MET A 147 0.10 -21.29 -8.33
CA MET A 147 1.32 -22.11 -8.27
C MET A 147 1.92 -22.22 -9.67
N MET A 148 3.20 -21.87 -9.83
CA MET A 148 3.94 -21.98 -11.08
C MET A 148 4.86 -23.20 -11.12
N SER A 149 5.58 -23.43 -10.03
CA SER A 149 6.51 -24.55 -9.90
C SER A 149 6.61 -25.00 -8.47
N LEU A 150 6.75 -26.31 -8.25
CA LEU A 150 6.88 -26.91 -6.93
C LEU A 150 7.86 -28.07 -6.99
N ASN A 151 8.83 -28.09 -6.06
CA ASN A 151 9.75 -29.20 -5.83
C ASN A 151 9.62 -29.65 -4.36
N GLU A 152 8.94 -30.76 -4.15
CA GLU A 152 8.68 -31.32 -2.83
C GLU A 152 9.80 -32.30 -2.38
N ASN A 153 9.89 -32.49 -1.05
CA ASN A 153 10.79 -33.46 -0.43
C ASN A 153 9.98 -34.61 0.10
N GLY A 154 9.28 -35.41 -0.35
CA GLY A 154 8.60 -36.62 0.11
C GLY A 154 7.94 -36.61 1.49
N ILE A 155 8.18 -35.63 2.36
CA ILE A 155 7.62 -35.49 3.72
C ILE A 155 6.70 -34.22 3.84
N GLY A 156 6.29 -33.63 2.72
CA GLY A 156 5.42 -32.46 2.68
C GLY A 156 6.13 -31.12 2.85
N GLY A 157 7.45 -31.08 2.84
CA GLY A 157 8.27 -29.87 2.76
C GLY A 157 8.59 -29.50 1.31
N PHE A 158 8.95 -28.24 1.08
CA PHE A 158 9.29 -27.72 -0.24
C PHE A 158 10.79 -27.38 -0.33
N LYS A 159 11.48 -28.02 -1.27
CA LYS A 159 12.86 -27.61 -1.61
C LYS A 159 12.86 -26.28 -2.31
N GLU A 160 11.88 -26.08 -3.19
CA GLU A 160 11.67 -24.86 -3.93
C GLU A 160 10.19 -24.75 -4.31
N VAL A 161 9.63 -23.56 -4.19
CA VAL A 161 8.29 -23.25 -4.66
C VAL A 161 8.28 -21.88 -5.28
N THR A 162 7.69 -21.75 -6.47
CA THR A 162 7.48 -20.49 -7.19
C THR A 162 5.99 -20.31 -7.45
N PHE A 163 5.45 -19.17 -7.07
CA PHE A 163 4.03 -18.87 -7.26
C PHE A 163 3.85 -17.39 -7.58
N MET A 164 2.78 -17.09 -8.29
CA MET A 164 2.39 -15.72 -8.64
C MET A 164 1.27 -15.25 -7.71
N ILE A 165 1.37 -14.01 -7.23
CA ILE A 165 0.32 -13.32 -6.52
C ILE A 165 -0.19 -12.19 -7.41
N THR A 166 -1.49 -12.24 -7.72
CA THR A 166 -2.17 -11.30 -8.60
C THR A 166 -3.19 -10.50 -7.81
N GLY A 167 -3.04 -9.18 -7.80
CA GLY A 167 -3.97 -8.27 -7.13
C GLY A 167 -3.47 -6.86 -7.06
N GLN A 168 -4.38 -5.93 -6.82
CA GLN A 168 -4.04 -4.52 -6.73
C GLN A 168 -3.09 -4.26 -5.55
N GLY A 169 -1.93 -3.65 -5.82
CA GLY A 169 -0.93 -3.33 -4.82
C GLY A 169 -0.15 -4.55 -4.29
N ALA A 170 -0.24 -5.72 -4.93
CA ALA A 170 0.49 -6.90 -4.50
C ALA A 170 2.01 -6.67 -4.51
N TYR A 171 2.53 -6.13 -5.61
CA TYR A 171 3.96 -5.83 -5.71
C TYR A 171 4.39 -4.76 -4.71
N SER A 172 3.61 -3.70 -4.51
CA SER A 172 3.95 -2.60 -3.58
C SER A 172 4.13 -3.09 -2.14
N ARG A 173 3.38 -4.11 -1.73
CA ARG A 173 3.46 -4.69 -0.39
C ARG A 173 4.61 -5.69 -0.25
N LEU A 174 4.86 -6.50 -1.28
CA LEU A 174 5.77 -7.63 -1.23
C LEU A 174 7.18 -7.34 -1.77
N LYS A 175 7.39 -6.19 -2.42
CA LYS A 175 8.71 -5.82 -3.01
C LYS A 175 9.87 -5.75 -2.01
N TYR A 176 9.59 -5.61 -0.72
CA TYR A 176 10.59 -5.54 0.34
C TYR A 176 10.79 -6.86 1.09
N GLU A 177 10.04 -7.92 0.74
CA GLU A 177 10.11 -9.23 1.40
C GLU A 177 11.29 -10.09 0.92
N SER A 178 12.07 -9.61 -0.06
CA SER A 178 13.28 -10.32 -0.50
C SER A 178 14.31 -10.37 0.62
N GLY A 179 14.66 -11.59 1.04
CA GLY A 179 15.62 -11.78 2.13
C GLY A 179 15.68 -13.22 2.62
N VAL A 180 16.24 -13.41 3.81
CA VAL A 180 16.42 -14.73 4.44
C VAL A 180 15.55 -14.82 5.68
N HIS A 181 14.68 -15.80 5.71
CA HIS A 181 13.91 -16.16 6.89
C HIS A 181 14.68 -17.18 7.73
N ARG A 182 14.71 -16.97 9.03
CA ARG A 182 15.34 -17.89 9.99
C ARG A 182 14.34 -18.31 11.05
N VAL A 183 14.23 -19.62 11.27
CA VAL A 183 13.45 -20.20 12.35
C VAL A 183 14.38 -20.81 13.40
N GLN A 184 14.00 -20.65 14.66
CA GLN A 184 14.64 -21.32 15.80
C GLN A 184 13.55 -22.07 16.57
N ARG A 185 13.43 -23.38 16.33
CA ARG A 185 12.50 -24.26 17.00
C ARG A 185 13.13 -25.64 17.20
N VAL A 186 12.53 -26.47 18.01
CA VAL A 186 12.89 -27.87 18.05
C VAL A 186 12.48 -28.51 16.72
N PRO A 187 13.39 -29.19 16.00
CA PRO A 187 13.09 -29.82 14.73
C PRO A 187 11.94 -30.81 14.81
N GLU A 188 11.00 -30.78 13.91
CA GLU A 188 9.91 -31.78 13.82
C GLU A 188 10.41 -33.10 13.29
N THR A 189 11.53 -33.12 12.60
CA THR A 189 12.15 -34.31 12.03
C THR A 189 12.92 -35.14 13.05
N GLU A 190 13.18 -34.63 14.24
CA GLU A 190 13.88 -35.31 15.31
C GLU A 190 12.89 -35.81 16.36
N SER A 191 12.66 -37.13 16.39
CA SER A 191 11.86 -37.81 17.40
C SER A 191 12.64 -38.05 18.70
N GLY A 192 12.98 -36.99 19.40
CA GLY A 192 13.67 -37.10 20.68
C GLY A 192 14.28 -35.77 21.06
N ALA A 193 13.70 -35.16 22.05
CA ALA A 193 14.14 -33.86 22.59
C ALA A 193 15.57 -33.96 23.16
N VAL A 194 16.55 -33.96 22.30
CA VAL A 194 17.89 -33.53 22.68
C VAL A 194 17.94 -32.03 22.50
N SER A 195 17.90 -31.33 23.62
CA SER A 195 18.05 -29.91 23.66
C SER A 195 19.38 -29.50 23.04
N TYR A 196 19.34 -29.05 21.79
CA TYR A 196 20.50 -28.57 21.04
C TYR A 196 21.09 -27.25 21.59
N THR A 197 20.61 -26.78 22.71
CA THR A 197 21.19 -25.60 23.41
C THR A 197 22.62 -25.84 23.87
N HIS A 198 23.10 -27.09 23.92
CA HIS A 198 24.44 -27.39 24.39
C HIS A 198 25.54 -27.40 23.32
N LEU A 199 25.20 -27.57 22.05
CA LEU A 199 26.16 -27.57 20.94
C LEU A 199 26.57 -26.21 20.45
N ARG A 200 25.89 -25.15 20.87
CA ARG A 200 26.11 -23.78 20.38
C ARG A 200 27.21 -23.02 21.10
N ALA A 201 27.73 -23.55 22.20
CA ALA A 201 28.79 -22.89 22.98
C ALA A 201 30.21 -23.13 22.41
N HIS A 202 30.37 -23.95 21.38
CA HIS A 202 31.68 -24.31 20.84
C HIS A 202 31.94 -23.91 19.39
N GLU A 203 31.01 -23.17 18.77
CA GLU A 203 31.17 -22.68 17.39
C GLU A 203 31.29 -21.15 17.32
N THR A 204 32.01 -20.56 18.22
CA THR A 204 32.49 -19.16 18.12
C THR A 204 33.99 -19.10 18.01
#